data_6a830618e36d5f14ab8a7c27d6aa3963
#
_entry.id   6a830618e36d5f14ab8a7c27d6aa3963
#
_cell.length_a   1.000
_cell.length_b   1.000
_cell.length_c   1.000
_cell.angle_alpha   90.00
_cell.angle_beta   90.00
_cell.angle_gamma   90.00
#
_symmetry.space_group_name_H-M   'P 1'
#
loop_
_entity.id
_entity.type
_entity.pdbx_description
1 polymer ?
#
loop_
_entity_poly.entity_id
_entity_poly.type
_entity_poly.pdbx_seq_one_letter_code
_entity_poly.pdbx_strand_id
1 'polypeptide(L)'
;GDMDFKVAGTEKGITAIQMDMKIQGLTPEIIKGAIENTHKARTYILNEVMLKAIAEPRKQLSEYAPKIEFVQINPDKMAEVIGSKGKVINRILEESGVDKIDTEDGGKIYVSSPNADAIAKAVSMIKCIAEDPEVGQIYTGTVTRIMQFGAFVEIAPEKEGLVHISKLAKERVAKVEDVVKEGDV
;
A
#
# COMPACT_ATOMS: atom_id res chain seq x y z
N GLY A 1 6.42 -19.02 -39.67
CA GLY A 1 6.72 -17.79 -40.37
C GLY A 1 8.18 -17.43 -40.34
N ASP A 2 8.59 -16.66 -41.32
CA ASP A 2 9.97 -16.20 -41.46
C ASP A 2 10.27 -14.97 -40.60
N MET A 3 9.22 -14.33 -40.05
CA MET A 3 9.31 -13.15 -39.23
C MET A 3 8.10 -13.05 -38.28
N ASP A 4 8.37 -12.76 -37.03
CA ASP A 4 7.39 -12.27 -36.07
C ASP A 4 7.55 -10.75 -35.91
N PHE A 5 6.46 -10.00 -36.07
CA PHE A 5 6.46 -8.55 -35.92
C PHE A 5 5.32 -8.11 -35.01
N LYS A 6 5.66 -7.74 -33.79
CA LYS A 6 4.71 -7.31 -32.76
C LYS A 6 4.86 -5.83 -32.51
N VAL A 7 3.77 -5.09 -32.56
CA VAL A 7 3.74 -3.64 -32.32
C VAL A 7 2.69 -3.30 -31.29
N ALA A 8 3.10 -2.64 -30.24
CA ALA A 8 2.20 -2.02 -29.27
C ALA A 8 2.22 -0.50 -29.42
N GLY A 9 1.12 0.16 -29.07
CA GLY A 9 1.04 1.61 -29.11
C GLY A 9 -0.36 2.13 -28.89
N THR A 10 -0.46 3.45 -28.93
CA THR A 10 -1.71 4.22 -28.88
C THR A 10 -2.12 4.66 -30.29
N GLU A 11 -3.24 5.39 -30.41
CA GLU A 11 -3.58 6.07 -31.67
C GLU A 11 -2.50 7.06 -32.12
N LYS A 12 -1.81 7.68 -31.16
CA LYS A 12 -0.81 8.73 -31.44
C LYS A 12 0.53 8.18 -31.91
N GLY A 13 0.83 6.91 -31.63
CA GLY A 13 2.12 6.35 -32.04
C GLY A 13 2.43 4.99 -31.46
N ILE A 14 3.59 4.48 -31.82
CA ILE A 14 4.14 3.19 -31.39
C ILE A 14 4.88 3.39 -30.07
N THR A 15 4.64 2.53 -29.09
CA THR A 15 5.32 2.54 -27.78
C THR A 15 6.33 1.40 -27.65
N ALA A 16 6.14 0.30 -28.37
CA ALA A 16 7.06 -0.83 -28.36
C ALA A 16 6.99 -1.62 -29.67
N ILE A 17 8.13 -2.13 -30.11
CA ILE A 17 8.27 -3.06 -31.24
C ILE A 17 9.12 -4.24 -30.78
N GLN A 18 8.67 -5.45 -31.10
CA GLN A 18 9.46 -6.65 -31.02
C GLN A 18 9.48 -7.32 -32.41
N MET A 19 10.66 -7.64 -32.89
CA MET A 19 10.85 -8.33 -34.16
C MET A 19 11.78 -9.52 -33.96
N ASP A 20 11.38 -10.66 -34.50
CA ASP A 20 12.21 -11.88 -34.56
C ASP A 20 12.26 -12.35 -36.01
N MET A 21 13.47 -12.48 -36.54
CA MET A 21 13.73 -12.82 -37.94
C MET A 21 14.46 -14.15 -38.04
N LYS A 22 14.02 -15.00 -38.98
CA LYS A 22 14.69 -16.24 -39.37
C LYS A 22 15.33 -16.16 -40.76
N ILE A 23 15.35 -14.95 -41.35
CA ILE A 23 15.90 -14.66 -42.69
C ILE A 23 17.03 -13.64 -42.59
N GLN A 24 17.82 -13.52 -43.65
CA GLN A 24 19.00 -12.59 -43.71
C GLN A 24 18.59 -11.16 -44.05
N GLY A 25 17.87 -10.51 -43.13
CA GLY A 25 17.54 -9.10 -43.25
C GLY A 25 16.19 -8.81 -43.93
N LEU A 26 15.75 -7.56 -43.81
CA LEU A 26 14.54 -7.02 -44.39
C LEU A 26 14.85 -5.76 -45.20
N THR A 27 14.12 -5.54 -46.29
CA THR A 27 14.23 -4.27 -47.00
C THR A 27 13.42 -3.15 -46.31
N PRO A 28 13.78 -1.88 -46.50
CA PRO A 28 13.05 -0.75 -45.97
C PRO A 28 11.57 -0.74 -46.36
N GLU A 29 11.24 -1.22 -47.55
CA GLU A 29 9.86 -1.32 -48.08
C GLU A 29 9.04 -2.33 -47.29
N ILE A 30 9.61 -3.49 -46.92
CA ILE A 30 8.97 -4.52 -46.11
C ILE A 30 8.69 -3.96 -44.71
N ILE A 31 9.66 -3.29 -44.10
CA ILE A 31 9.50 -2.67 -42.78
C ILE A 31 8.41 -1.60 -42.82
N LYS A 32 8.41 -0.73 -43.81
CA LYS A 32 7.40 0.31 -43.98
C LYS A 32 6.00 -0.30 -44.14
N GLY A 33 5.85 -1.30 -44.99
CA GLY A 33 4.58 -2.02 -45.17
C GLY A 33 4.10 -2.71 -43.88
N ALA A 34 5.03 -3.31 -43.11
CA ALA A 34 4.70 -3.93 -41.82
C ALA A 34 4.19 -2.89 -40.79
N ILE A 35 4.84 -1.72 -40.69
CA ILE A 35 4.43 -0.62 -39.81
C ILE A 35 3.05 -0.08 -40.23
N GLU A 36 2.81 0.13 -41.50
CA GLU A 36 1.50 0.61 -42.02
C GLU A 36 0.37 -0.39 -41.75
N ASN A 37 0.61 -1.69 -41.96
CA ASN A 37 -0.37 -2.75 -41.70
C ASN A 37 -0.64 -2.89 -40.19
N THR A 38 0.39 -2.87 -39.37
CA THR A 38 0.24 -2.95 -37.90
C THR A 38 -0.44 -1.70 -37.35
N HIS A 39 -0.24 -0.53 -37.94
CA HIS A 39 -0.98 0.67 -37.57
C HIS A 39 -2.50 0.51 -37.79
N LYS A 40 -2.90 0.06 -38.98
CA LYS A 40 -4.32 -0.20 -39.28
C LYS A 40 -4.93 -1.24 -38.32
N ALA A 41 -4.24 -2.35 -38.12
CA ALA A 41 -4.68 -3.42 -37.23
C ALA A 41 -4.79 -2.95 -35.76
N ARG A 42 -3.78 -2.22 -35.27
CA ARG A 42 -3.75 -1.70 -33.90
C ARG A 42 -4.89 -0.68 -33.68
N THR A 43 -5.08 0.26 -34.61
CA THR A 43 -6.17 1.24 -34.52
C THR A 43 -7.54 0.58 -34.50
N TYR A 44 -7.75 -0.44 -35.33
CA TYR A 44 -8.98 -1.23 -35.32
C TYR A 44 -9.17 -1.94 -33.95
N ILE A 45 -8.15 -2.63 -33.44
CA ILE A 45 -8.21 -3.33 -32.16
C ILE A 45 -8.50 -2.36 -31.02
N LEU A 46 -7.83 -1.19 -30.99
CA LEU A 46 -8.07 -0.18 -29.97
C LEU A 46 -9.52 0.33 -30.00
N ASN A 47 -10.00 0.79 -31.17
CA ASN A 47 -11.27 1.50 -31.27
C ASN A 47 -12.49 0.56 -31.31
N GLU A 48 -12.36 -0.55 -32.03
CA GLU A 48 -13.50 -1.42 -32.27
C GLU A 48 -13.62 -2.58 -31.28
N VAL A 49 -12.54 -2.92 -30.55
CA VAL A 49 -12.54 -4.02 -29.59
C VAL A 49 -12.27 -3.54 -28.18
N MET A 50 -11.11 -2.90 -27.94
CA MET A 50 -10.66 -2.60 -26.57
C MET A 50 -11.49 -1.49 -25.93
N LEU A 51 -11.67 -0.34 -26.59
CA LEU A 51 -12.40 0.80 -26.03
C LEU A 51 -13.88 0.51 -25.83
N LYS A 52 -14.47 -0.40 -26.62
CA LYS A 52 -15.83 -0.88 -26.40
C LYS A 52 -15.97 -1.76 -25.17
N ALA A 53 -14.93 -2.49 -24.80
CA ALA A 53 -14.90 -3.33 -23.61
C ALA A 53 -14.50 -2.57 -22.36
N ILE A 54 -13.47 -1.73 -22.47
CA ILE A 54 -12.94 -0.91 -21.36
C ILE A 54 -12.49 0.43 -21.95
N ALA A 55 -13.27 1.50 -21.71
CA ALA A 55 -12.95 2.84 -22.20
C ALA A 55 -11.79 3.50 -21.47
N GLU A 56 -11.67 3.24 -20.16
CA GLU A 56 -10.60 3.78 -19.30
C GLU A 56 -10.05 2.69 -18.37
N PRO A 57 -8.79 2.82 -17.90
CA PRO A 57 -8.26 1.94 -16.88
C PRO A 57 -9.14 1.96 -15.62
N ARG A 58 -9.31 0.81 -15.00
CA ARG A 58 -10.04 0.72 -13.73
C ARG A 58 -9.32 1.54 -12.66
N LYS A 59 -10.07 2.30 -11.86
CA LYS A 59 -9.53 3.08 -10.74
C LYS A 59 -9.03 2.20 -9.60
N GLN A 60 -9.59 1.01 -9.47
CA GLN A 60 -9.22 0.04 -8.43
C GLN A 60 -8.88 -1.30 -9.07
N LEU A 61 -7.92 -1.98 -8.48
CA LEU A 61 -7.60 -3.35 -8.83
C LEU A 61 -8.75 -4.29 -8.44
N SER A 62 -8.79 -5.48 -9.05
CA SER A 62 -9.70 -6.54 -8.62
C SER A 62 -9.51 -6.84 -7.13
N GLU A 63 -10.58 -7.25 -6.45
CA GLU A 63 -10.50 -7.67 -5.04
C GLU A 63 -9.54 -8.84 -4.81
N TYR A 64 -9.35 -9.68 -5.84
CA TYR A 64 -8.43 -10.82 -5.80
C TYR A 64 -7.01 -10.49 -6.26
N ALA A 65 -6.78 -9.30 -6.79
CA ALA A 65 -5.44 -8.91 -7.22
C ALA A 65 -4.56 -8.58 -6.01
N PRO A 66 -3.32 -9.09 -5.94
CA PRO A 66 -2.38 -8.69 -4.91
C PRO A 66 -2.11 -7.19 -5.03
N LYS A 67 -2.26 -6.49 -3.92
CA LYS A 67 -2.00 -5.06 -3.80
C LYS A 67 -0.73 -4.87 -2.98
N ILE A 68 0.08 -3.92 -3.38
CA ILE A 68 1.30 -3.54 -2.66
C ILE A 68 1.21 -2.05 -2.40
N GLU A 69 1.31 -1.66 -1.14
CA GLU A 69 1.40 -0.26 -0.74
C GLU A 69 2.80 0.06 -0.24
N PHE A 70 3.33 1.18 -0.70
CA PHE A 70 4.64 1.68 -0.33
C PHE A 70 4.50 2.76 0.73
N VAL A 71 5.26 2.59 1.82
CA VAL A 71 5.35 3.58 2.91
C VAL A 71 6.80 4.01 3.05
N GLN A 72 7.04 5.31 3.03
CA GLN A 72 8.34 5.90 3.32
C GLN A 72 8.31 6.45 4.75
N ILE A 73 9.23 5.99 5.58
CA ILE A 73 9.43 6.49 6.96
C ILE A 73 10.82 7.06 7.12
N ASN A 74 11.07 7.75 8.23
CA ASN A 74 12.43 8.16 8.60
C ASN A 74 13.27 6.89 8.83
N PRO A 75 14.44 6.75 8.16
CA PRO A 75 15.33 5.59 8.33
C PRO A 75 15.71 5.30 9.79
N ASP A 76 15.87 6.35 10.60
CA ASP A 76 16.22 6.22 12.04
C ASP A 76 15.10 5.52 12.85
N LYS A 77 13.85 5.59 12.37
CA LYS A 77 12.69 4.95 12.97
C LYS A 77 12.46 3.49 12.53
N MET A 78 13.25 3.00 11.57
CA MET A 78 13.11 1.63 11.07
C MET A 78 13.30 0.59 12.18
N ALA A 79 14.24 0.82 13.08
CA ALA A 79 14.50 -0.08 14.20
C ALA A 79 13.30 -0.19 15.16
N GLU A 80 12.55 0.91 15.36
CA GLU A 80 11.32 0.93 16.17
C GLU A 80 10.18 0.14 15.48
N VAL A 81 10.04 0.28 14.16
CA VAL A 81 9.02 -0.44 13.38
C VAL A 81 9.30 -1.93 13.30
N ILE A 82 10.56 -2.34 13.19
CA ILE A 82 10.95 -3.76 13.19
C ILE A 82 10.82 -4.33 14.60
N GLY A 83 11.29 -3.60 15.59
CA GLY A 83 11.35 -4.01 16.97
C GLY A 83 12.44 -5.06 17.25
N SER A 84 12.66 -5.35 18.53
CA SER A 84 13.64 -6.36 18.95
C SER A 84 13.30 -7.73 18.34
N LYS A 85 14.23 -8.30 17.57
CA LYS A 85 14.07 -9.59 16.88
C LYS A 85 12.81 -9.68 15.99
N GLY A 86 12.36 -8.54 15.44
CA GLY A 86 11.18 -8.49 14.58
C GLY A 86 9.84 -8.54 15.31
N LYS A 87 9.80 -8.34 16.64
CA LYS A 87 8.59 -8.49 17.45
C LYS A 87 7.47 -7.52 17.05
N VAL A 88 7.83 -6.27 16.77
CA VAL A 88 6.85 -5.23 16.42
C VAL A 88 6.27 -5.48 15.02
N ILE A 89 7.12 -5.75 14.03
CA ILE A 89 6.66 -6.00 12.66
C ILE A 89 5.80 -7.26 12.56
N ASN A 90 6.13 -8.32 13.33
CA ASN A 90 5.31 -9.52 13.39
C ASN A 90 3.96 -9.25 14.04
N ARG A 91 3.90 -8.44 15.09
CA ARG A 91 2.65 -8.00 15.71
C ARG A 91 1.79 -7.18 14.73
N ILE A 92 2.41 -6.26 13.96
CA ILE A 92 1.68 -5.53 12.91
C ILE A 92 1.09 -6.51 11.89
N LEU A 93 1.85 -7.51 11.47
CA LEU A 93 1.43 -8.53 10.51
C LEU A 93 0.22 -9.33 11.03
N GLU A 94 0.25 -9.78 12.28
CA GLU A 94 -0.83 -10.53 12.93
C GLU A 94 -2.08 -9.68 13.15
N GLU A 95 -1.95 -8.47 13.70
CA GLU A 95 -3.08 -7.61 14.04
C GLU A 95 -3.76 -6.99 12.82
N SER A 96 -3.01 -6.69 11.76
CA SER A 96 -3.57 -6.15 10.51
C SER A 96 -4.14 -7.22 9.60
N GLY A 97 -3.57 -8.43 9.64
CA GLY A 97 -3.93 -9.54 8.76
C GLY A 97 -3.41 -9.40 7.33
N VAL A 98 -2.33 -8.65 7.12
CA VAL A 98 -1.65 -8.58 5.82
C VAL A 98 -0.76 -9.80 5.60
N ASP A 99 -0.57 -10.17 4.33
CA ASP A 99 0.20 -11.39 4.00
C ASP A 99 1.69 -11.18 4.20
N LYS A 100 2.21 -9.98 3.90
CA LYS A 100 3.64 -9.72 3.93
C LYS A 100 3.96 -8.24 4.15
N ILE A 101 5.04 -8.00 4.92
CA ILE A 101 5.67 -6.69 5.08
C ILE A 101 7.15 -6.85 4.79
N ASP A 102 7.64 -6.19 3.74
CA ASP A 102 9.05 -6.15 3.37
C ASP A 102 9.64 -4.79 3.73
N THR A 103 10.88 -4.80 4.25
CA THR A 103 11.61 -3.59 4.59
C THR A 103 12.89 -3.51 3.76
N GLU A 104 13.20 -2.32 3.24
CA GLU A 104 14.44 -2.03 2.52
C GLU A 104 15.20 -0.88 3.20
N ASP A 105 16.47 -0.78 2.87
CA ASP A 105 17.31 0.32 3.34
C ASP A 105 16.74 1.69 2.94
N GLY A 106 17.02 2.70 3.76
CA GLY A 106 16.52 4.06 3.52
C GLY A 106 15.09 4.33 3.96
N GLY A 107 14.50 3.47 4.82
CA GLY A 107 13.19 3.72 5.40
C GLY A 107 12.01 3.30 4.51
N LYS A 108 12.23 2.40 3.57
CA LYS A 108 11.19 1.91 2.65
C LYS A 108 10.52 0.67 3.19
N ILE A 109 9.19 0.66 3.19
CA ILE A 109 8.38 -0.46 3.65
C ILE A 109 7.33 -0.76 2.58
N TYR A 110 7.19 -2.03 2.22
CA TYR A 110 6.19 -2.53 1.27
C TYR A 110 5.23 -3.46 2.00
N VAL A 111 3.95 -3.12 1.97
CA VAL A 111 2.88 -3.90 2.59
C VAL A 111 2.07 -4.57 1.50
N SER A 112 1.97 -5.89 1.53
CA SER A 112 1.32 -6.69 0.48
C SER A 112 0.17 -7.50 1.04
N SER A 113 -1.01 -7.38 0.42
CA SER A 113 -2.19 -8.22 0.68
C SER A 113 -3.24 -8.04 -0.43
N PRO A 114 -4.12 -9.01 -0.71
CA PRO A 114 -5.31 -8.78 -1.53
C PRO A 114 -6.34 -7.89 -0.81
N ASN A 115 -6.34 -7.86 0.53
CA ASN A 115 -7.29 -7.09 1.34
C ASN A 115 -6.80 -5.65 1.55
N ALA A 116 -7.50 -4.67 0.94
CA ALA A 116 -7.17 -3.26 1.06
C ALA A 116 -7.31 -2.70 2.49
N ASP A 117 -8.30 -3.18 3.27
CA ASP A 117 -8.53 -2.72 4.64
C ASP A 117 -7.40 -3.20 5.56
N ALA A 118 -6.91 -4.43 5.36
CA ALA A 118 -5.74 -4.96 6.07
C ALA A 118 -4.49 -4.11 5.78
N ILE A 119 -4.26 -3.75 4.50
CA ILE A 119 -3.15 -2.86 4.12
C ILE A 119 -3.29 -1.51 4.80
N ALA A 120 -4.47 -0.87 4.73
CA ALA A 120 -4.70 0.43 5.35
C ALA A 120 -4.45 0.41 6.87
N LYS A 121 -4.86 -0.68 7.54
CA LYS A 121 -4.60 -0.90 8.97
C LYS A 121 -3.10 -1.04 9.26
N ALA A 122 -2.38 -1.87 8.49
CA ALA A 122 -0.94 -2.03 8.65
C ALA A 122 -0.17 -0.73 8.43
N VAL A 123 -0.52 0.02 7.37
CA VAL A 123 0.08 1.33 7.06
C VAL A 123 -0.17 2.33 8.18
N SER A 124 -1.38 2.37 8.74
CA SER A 124 -1.72 3.23 9.88
C SER A 124 -0.87 2.89 11.11
N MET A 125 -0.71 1.60 11.43
CA MET A 125 0.12 1.15 12.55
C MET A 125 1.59 1.52 12.35
N ILE A 126 2.14 1.30 11.14
CA ILE A 126 3.52 1.66 10.79
C ILE A 126 3.75 3.17 10.97
N LYS A 127 2.86 4.00 10.43
CA LYS A 127 2.94 5.46 10.56
C LYS A 127 2.84 5.90 12.01
N CYS A 128 1.93 5.32 12.78
CA CYS A 128 1.75 5.64 14.20
C CYS A 128 3.02 5.34 15.02
N ILE A 129 3.80 4.31 14.67
CA ILE A 129 5.08 3.99 15.30
C ILE A 129 6.18 4.96 14.83
N ALA A 130 6.26 5.19 13.51
CA ALA A 130 7.34 5.96 12.90
C ALA A 130 7.22 7.47 13.10
N GLU A 131 6.00 7.98 13.25
CA GLU A 131 5.71 9.40 13.44
C GLU A 131 5.50 9.70 14.93
N ASP A 132 6.00 10.84 15.39
CA ASP A 132 5.71 11.27 16.75
C ASP A 132 4.28 11.86 16.80
N PRO A 133 3.52 11.59 17.89
CA PRO A 133 2.17 12.11 18.02
C PRO A 133 2.13 13.63 18.01
N GLU A 134 1.30 14.21 17.16
CA GLU A 134 1.12 15.65 17.07
C GLU A 134 -0.07 16.13 17.91
N VAL A 135 0.06 17.31 18.48
CA VAL A 135 -1.02 17.94 19.26
C VAL A 135 -2.19 18.26 18.35
N GLY A 136 -3.36 17.72 18.69
CA GLY A 136 -4.60 17.90 17.93
C GLY A 136 -5.00 16.71 17.06
N GLN A 137 -4.15 15.70 16.91
CA GLN A 137 -4.51 14.45 16.25
C GLN A 137 -5.34 13.54 17.17
N ILE A 138 -6.22 12.76 16.57
CA ILE A 138 -7.07 11.78 17.26
C ILE A 138 -6.58 10.37 16.91
N TYR A 139 -6.32 9.58 17.92
CA TYR A 139 -5.87 8.19 17.81
C TYR A 139 -6.91 7.26 18.42
N THR A 140 -7.03 6.07 17.88
CA THR A 140 -7.74 4.96 18.53
C THR A 140 -6.69 4.12 19.26
N GLY A 141 -6.90 3.85 20.53
CA GLY A 141 -5.96 3.08 21.32
C GLY A 141 -6.67 2.17 22.33
N THR A 142 -5.95 1.20 22.88
CA THR A 142 -6.44 0.26 23.85
C THR A 142 -5.87 0.57 25.23
N VAL A 143 -6.72 0.59 26.27
CA VAL A 143 -6.29 0.78 27.65
C VAL A 143 -5.48 -0.41 28.12
N THR A 144 -4.17 -0.20 28.40
CA THR A 144 -3.24 -1.26 28.83
C THR A 144 -3.14 -1.36 30.33
N ARG A 145 -3.19 -0.24 31.03
CA ARG A 145 -3.07 -0.18 32.50
C ARG A 145 -3.86 0.99 33.07
N ILE A 146 -4.42 0.78 34.23
CA ILE A 146 -5.14 1.78 35.01
C ILE A 146 -4.33 2.13 36.27
N MET A 147 -4.18 3.44 36.52
CA MET A 147 -3.55 4.01 37.70
C MET A 147 -4.47 5.03 38.36
N GLN A 148 -4.23 5.36 39.63
CA GLN A 148 -5.05 6.34 40.36
C GLN A 148 -5.11 7.72 39.70
N PHE A 149 -4.08 8.10 38.92
CA PHE A 149 -3.93 9.41 38.27
C PHE A 149 -4.32 9.41 36.80
N GLY A 150 -4.64 8.25 36.21
CA GLY A 150 -5.01 8.15 34.80
C GLY A 150 -4.92 6.74 34.23
N ALA A 151 -5.16 6.63 32.94
CA ALA A 151 -5.07 5.37 32.20
C ALA A 151 -3.93 5.44 31.16
N PHE A 152 -3.17 4.37 31.02
CA PHE A 152 -2.23 4.20 29.92
C PHE A 152 -2.98 3.59 28.74
N VAL A 153 -2.80 4.19 27.58
CA VAL A 153 -3.46 3.80 26.33
C VAL A 153 -2.39 3.52 25.29
N GLU A 154 -2.36 2.30 24.78
CA GLU A 154 -1.49 1.92 23.65
C GLU A 154 -2.16 2.35 22.36
N ILE A 155 -1.51 3.25 21.61
CA ILE A 155 -1.98 3.76 20.31
C ILE A 155 -1.33 3.02 19.12
N ALA A 156 -0.21 2.36 19.35
CA ALA A 156 0.48 1.48 18.43
C ALA A 156 1.37 0.51 19.22
N PRO A 157 1.82 -0.61 18.62
CA PRO A 157 2.72 -1.55 19.29
C PRO A 157 3.93 -0.86 19.94
N GLU A 158 4.08 -1.08 21.25
CA GLU A 158 5.13 -0.48 22.10
C GLU A 158 5.07 1.07 22.24
N LYS A 159 3.96 1.72 21.80
CA LYS A 159 3.77 3.17 21.94
C LYS A 159 2.55 3.48 22.82
N GLU A 160 2.80 3.84 24.06
CA GLU A 160 1.77 4.15 25.04
C GLU A 160 1.71 5.65 25.34
N GLY A 161 0.51 6.15 25.56
CA GLY A 161 0.24 7.50 26.05
C GLY A 161 -0.50 7.47 27.37
N LEU A 162 -0.29 8.49 28.21
CA LEU A 162 -1.01 8.67 29.47
C LEU A 162 -2.21 9.61 29.27
N VAL A 163 -3.41 9.14 29.54
CA VAL A 163 -4.61 9.95 29.66
C VAL A 163 -4.84 10.25 31.17
N HIS A 164 -4.56 11.50 31.57
CA HIS A 164 -4.74 11.90 32.97
C HIS A 164 -6.23 11.84 33.36
N ILE A 165 -6.54 11.50 34.62
CA ILE A 165 -7.90 11.36 35.16
C ILE A 165 -8.80 12.57 34.86
N SER A 166 -8.26 13.78 34.85
CA SER A 166 -9.00 15.01 34.55
C SER A 166 -9.38 15.16 33.06
N LYS A 167 -8.92 14.26 32.18
CA LYS A 167 -9.17 14.28 30.74
C LYS A 167 -9.97 13.07 30.26
N LEU A 168 -10.31 12.13 31.14
CA LEU A 168 -11.09 10.94 30.81
C LEU A 168 -12.57 11.23 30.51
N ALA A 169 -13.14 12.25 31.16
CA ALA A 169 -14.52 12.68 30.92
C ALA A 169 -14.65 14.20 31.01
N LYS A 170 -15.79 14.72 30.54
CA LYS A 170 -16.13 16.15 30.67
C LYS A 170 -16.42 16.53 32.12
N GLU A 171 -16.91 15.57 32.91
CA GLU A 171 -17.22 15.74 34.32
C GLU A 171 -16.07 15.25 35.20
N ARG A 172 -16.06 15.67 36.48
CA ARG A 172 -15.03 15.25 37.42
C ARG A 172 -15.15 13.78 37.74
N VAL A 173 -14.16 12.99 37.35
CA VAL A 173 -14.07 11.55 37.61
C VAL A 173 -13.46 11.32 39.00
N ALA A 174 -14.11 10.49 39.82
CA ALA A 174 -13.63 10.17 41.17
C ALA A 174 -12.59 9.03 41.13
N LYS A 175 -12.79 8.04 40.28
CA LYS A 175 -11.88 6.91 40.05
C LYS A 175 -11.81 6.61 38.55
N VAL A 176 -10.62 6.30 38.06
CA VAL A 176 -10.39 5.96 36.65
C VAL A 176 -11.20 4.73 36.20
N GLU A 177 -11.33 3.75 37.11
CA GLU A 177 -12.06 2.49 36.89
C GLU A 177 -13.57 2.67 36.66
N ASP A 178 -14.14 3.83 37.08
CA ASP A 178 -15.55 4.17 36.87
C ASP A 178 -15.84 4.55 35.39
N VAL A 179 -14.82 4.92 34.64
CA VAL A 179 -14.94 5.43 33.24
C VAL A 179 -14.37 4.47 32.22
N VAL A 180 -13.22 3.87 32.51
CA VAL A 180 -12.50 2.97 31.58
C VAL A 180 -12.00 1.73 32.31
N LYS A 181 -11.90 0.62 31.58
CA LYS A 181 -11.33 -0.64 32.05
C LYS A 181 -10.15 -1.06 31.18
N GLU A 182 -9.27 -1.90 31.71
CA GLU A 182 -8.21 -2.50 30.91
C GLU A 182 -8.83 -3.32 29.76
N GLY A 183 -8.33 -3.08 28.54
CA GLY A 183 -8.85 -3.67 27.33
C GLY A 183 -9.92 -2.85 26.59
N ASP A 184 -10.41 -1.75 27.16
CA ASP A 184 -11.33 -0.84 26.46
C ASP A 184 -10.59 -0.10 25.32
N VAL A 185 -11.35 0.23 24.24
CA VAL A 185 -10.86 0.93 23.03
C VAL A 185 -11.46 2.30 22.93
#